data_c5f2a2d35b374fd1a7dffcd8cbbdedda
#
_entry.id   c5f2a2d35b374fd1a7dffcd8cbbdedda
#
_cell.length_a   1.000
_cell.length_b   1.000
_cell.length_c   1.000
_cell.angle_alpha   90.00
_cell.angle_beta   90.00
_cell.angle_gamma   90.00
#
_symmetry.space_group_name_H-M   'P 1'
#
loop_
_entity.id
_entity.type
_entity.pdbx_description
1 polymer ?
#
loop_
_entity_poly.entity_id
_entity_poly.type
_entity_poly.pdbx_seq_one_letter_code
_entity_poly.pdbx_strand_id
1 'polypeptide(L)'
;MQNGVVDGVQGSILEPSTQARGQATSRTVVGEFELRAQAVIIASGGIGGNHDLVRAHWPKRLGAPPKHMLTGVPAHVDGRMMMIAEAAGARLINRDRMWHYVEGVHNFAPIWPNHGIRILPGPSSLWFDAIGHRLPCPLYPGNDTLGQLEHIVRSGYDYSWFVLTQSIVRKEFALSGSEQNPDLTAKSWRMTARRAIGKRAPEPVEAFKARGIDFVVRENLDDLVTGMNALSGEALIDLGRLKQAIEARDRELANPFAKDAQIVGIHNAQRYLGDRLLRTARPHRILDPRHGPLIAVRLSLVTRKTLGGLETDLDARVLGSGRAPVPGLYAAGEAAGFGGGGMHGYRSLEGTFLGGCLFSGRVAGRAVAAAIT
;
A
#
# COMPACT_ATOMS: atom_id res chain seq x y z
N MET A 1 11.10 -4.98 -33.10
CA MET A 1 11.13 -3.70 -33.81
C MET A 1 11.71 -3.94 -35.21
N GLN A 2 11.05 -3.44 -36.23
CA GLN A 2 11.58 -3.41 -37.61
C GLN A 2 11.68 -1.94 -38.01
N ASN A 3 12.82 -1.57 -38.59
CA ASN A 3 13.08 -0.19 -39.07
C ASN A 3 12.75 0.93 -38.03
N GLY A 4 12.99 0.68 -36.74
CA GLY A 4 12.71 1.65 -35.69
C GLY A 4 11.23 1.73 -35.22
N VAL A 5 10.35 0.89 -35.76
CA VAL A 5 8.93 0.81 -35.41
C VAL A 5 8.68 -0.40 -34.51
N VAL A 6 7.89 -0.22 -33.44
CA VAL A 6 7.40 -1.34 -32.63
C VAL A 6 6.19 -1.95 -33.34
N ASP A 7 6.34 -3.17 -33.81
CA ASP A 7 5.41 -3.89 -34.70
C ASP A 7 4.88 -5.20 -34.10
N GLY A 8 5.04 -5.37 -32.77
CA GLY A 8 4.55 -6.56 -32.09
C GLY A 8 5.25 -6.84 -30.75
N VAL A 9 5.00 -8.03 -30.25
CA VAL A 9 5.62 -8.58 -29.03
C VAL A 9 6.02 -10.02 -29.26
N GLN A 10 7.12 -10.43 -28.60
CA GLN A 10 7.56 -11.83 -28.58
C GLN A 10 7.78 -12.28 -27.14
N GLY A 11 7.71 -13.57 -26.89
CA GLY A 11 7.90 -14.12 -25.56
C GLY A 11 7.91 -15.64 -25.54
N SER A 12 8.07 -16.19 -24.35
CA SER A 12 8.08 -17.63 -24.12
C SER A 12 6.72 -18.13 -23.67
N ILE A 13 6.32 -19.29 -24.14
CA ILE A 13 5.15 -20.03 -23.67
C ILE A 13 5.61 -20.92 -22.53
N LEU A 14 4.98 -20.76 -21.35
CA LEU A 14 5.24 -21.61 -20.21
C LEU A 14 4.30 -22.83 -20.21
N GLU A 15 4.80 -23.92 -19.66
CA GLU A 15 4.01 -25.12 -19.45
C GLU A 15 2.72 -24.78 -18.67
N PRO A 16 1.55 -25.28 -19.14
CA PRO A 16 0.30 -25.13 -18.40
C PRO A 16 0.38 -25.73 -17.01
N SER A 17 -0.19 -25.04 -16.03
CA SER A 17 -0.17 -25.51 -14.64
C SER A 17 -1.58 -25.60 -14.09
N THR A 18 -1.85 -26.68 -13.34
CA THR A 18 -3.07 -26.90 -12.57
C THR A 18 -2.91 -26.52 -11.10
N GLN A 19 -1.77 -25.95 -10.73
CA GLN A 19 -1.50 -25.53 -9.35
C GLN A 19 -2.50 -24.48 -8.87
N ALA A 20 -2.91 -24.61 -7.61
CA ALA A 20 -3.77 -23.64 -6.96
C ALA A 20 -3.08 -22.26 -6.90
N ARG A 21 -3.89 -21.21 -6.86
CA ARG A 21 -3.40 -19.84 -6.71
C ARG A 21 -2.48 -19.71 -5.48
N GLY A 22 -1.30 -19.15 -5.66
CA GLY A 22 -0.29 -19.02 -4.62
C GLY A 22 0.73 -20.18 -4.56
N GLN A 23 0.53 -21.20 -5.35
CA GLN A 23 1.50 -22.29 -5.49
C GLN A 23 2.50 -21.98 -6.62
N ALA A 24 3.75 -22.38 -6.41
CA ALA A 24 4.78 -22.24 -7.43
C ALA A 24 4.47 -23.16 -8.62
N THR A 25 4.67 -22.68 -9.85
CA THR A 25 4.58 -23.47 -11.08
C THR A 25 5.98 -23.86 -11.53
N SER A 26 6.10 -24.84 -12.41
CA SER A 26 7.39 -25.27 -12.99
C SER A 26 8.09 -24.12 -13.74
N ARG A 27 7.32 -23.23 -14.36
CA ARG A 27 7.80 -22.18 -15.28
C ARG A 27 8.68 -22.72 -16.41
N THR A 28 8.54 -24.00 -16.73
CA THR A 28 9.24 -24.63 -17.85
C THR A 28 8.80 -23.98 -19.16
N VAL A 29 9.74 -23.54 -19.95
CA VAL A 29 9.47 -22.98 -21.29
C VAL A 29 9.22 -24.17 -22.24
N VAL A 30 8.05 -24.18 -22.86
CA VAL A 30 7.63 -25.22 -23.82
C VAL A 30 7.53 -24.72 -25.24
N GLY A 31 7.74 -23.44 -25.48
CA GLY A 31 7.73 -22.84 -26.79
C GLY A 31 7.94 -21.34 -26.76
N GLU A 32 7.90 -20.74 -27.91
CA GLU A 32 7.99 -19.28 -28.09
C GLU A 32 6.77 -18.80 -28.89
N PHE A 33 6.46 -17.51 -28.75
CA PHE A 33 5.44 -16.88 -29.57
C PHE A 33 5.91 -15.52 -30.08
N GLU A 34 5.37 -15.12 -31.20
CA GLU A 34 5.48 -13.80 -31.79
C GLU A 34 4.08 -13.33 -32.19
N LEU A 35 3.70 -12.14 -31.79
CA LEU A 35 2.43 -11.50 -32.13
C LEU A 35 2.74 -10.18 -32.83
N ARG A 36 2.34 -10.07 -34.11
CA ARG A 36 2.44 -8.83 -34.87
C ARG A 36 1.24 -7.93 -34.65
N ALA A 37 1.49 -6.62 -34.57
CA ALA A 37 0.46 -5.62 -34.35
C ALA A 37 0.91 -4.27 -34.92
N GLN A 38 -0.06 -3.46 -35.33
CA GLN A 38 0.19 -2.09 -35.82
C GLN A 38 0.57 -1.14 -34.65
N ALA A 39 0.19 -1.50 -33.42
CA ALA A 39 0.55 -0.77 -32.22
C ALA A 39 0.61 -1.70 -31.00
N VAL A 40 1.45 -1.34 -30.03
CA VAL A 40 1.58 -2.02 -28.73
C VAL A 40 1.30 -1.02 -27.62
N ILE A 41 0.38 -1.35 -26.72
CA ILE A 41 0.07 -0.54 -25.53
C ILE A 41 0.63 -1.26 -24.30
N ILE A 42 1.61 -0.67 -23.61
CA ILE A 42 2.14 -1.19 -22.35
C ILE A 42 1.24 -0.74 -21.19
N ALA A 43 0.63 -1.71 -20.51
CA ALA A 43 -0.22 -1.51 -19.33
C ALA A 43 0.13 -2.51 -18.20
N SER A 44 1.41 -2.90 -18.11
CA SER A 44 1.91 -3.99 -17.26
C SER A 44 2.10 -3.63 -15.79
N GLY A 45 1.74 -2.41 -15.38
CA GLY A 45 1.99 -1.92 -14.02
C GLY A 45 3.42 -1.43 -13.80
N GLY A 46 3.80 -1.26 -12.54
CA GLY A 46 5.09 -0.71 -12.12
C GLY A 46 6.11 -1.78 -11.68
N ILE A 47 6.94 -1.43 -10.67
CA ILE A 47 8.05 -2.25 -10.17
C ILE A 47 7.80 -2.86 -8.78
N GLY A 48 6.62 -2.65 -8.18
CA GLY A 48 6.36 -3.00 -6.78
C GLY A 48 6.54 -4.47 -6.43
N GLY A 49 6.48 -5.39 -7.40
CA GLY A 49 6.74 -6.81 -7.23
C GLY A 49 8.22 -7.20 -7.29
N ASN A 50 9.09 -6.26 -7.65
CA ASN A 50 10.54 -6.46 -7.77
C ASN A 50 11.30 -5.60 -6.76
N HIS A 51 11.58 -6.16 -5.58
CA HIS A 51 12.26 -5.43 -4.51
C HIS A 51 13.69 -5.00 -4.84
N ASP A 52 14.36 -5.67 -5.76
CA ASP A 52 15.70 -5.27 -6.18
C ASP A 52 15.65 -3.99 -7.01
N LEU A 53 14.67 -3.87 -7.92
CA LEU A 53 14.42 -2.61 -8.63
C LEU A 53 13.94 -1.50 -7.69
N VAL A 54 13.09 -1.82 -6.71
CA VAL A 54 12.66 -0.86 -5.69
C VAL A 54 13.87 -0.32 -4.93
N ARG A 55 14.80 -1.18 -4.50
CA ARG A 55 16.04 -0.77 -3.81
C ARG A 55 16.98 0.00 -4.73
N ALA A 56 17.16 -0.46 -5.97
CA ALA A 56 18.02 0.21 -6.95
C ALA A 56 17.58 1.66 -7.25
N HIS A 57 16.27 1.89 -7.20
CA HIS A 57 15.66 3.20 -7.44
C HIS A 57 15.16 3.90 -6.17
N TRP A 58 15.61 3.43 -4.98
CA TRP A 58 15.19 4.04 -3.72
C TRP A 58 15.57 5.52 -3.66
N PRO A 59 14.62 6.40 -3.22
CA PRO A 59 14.89 7.83 -3.17
C PRO A 59 16.01 8.17 -2.18
N LYS A 60 17.11 8.74 -2.66
CA LYS A 60 18.27 9.11 -1.81
C LYS A 60 17.90 9.97 -0.61
N ARG A 61 16.89 10.83 -0.74
CA ARG A 61 16.38 11.70 0.34
C ARG A 61 15.81 10.92 1.53
N LEU A 62 15.40 9.66 1.33
CA LEU A 62 14.87 8.79 2.38
C LEU A 62 15.98 7.98 3.11
N GLY A 63 17.25 8.11 2.70
CA GLY A 63 18.33 7.31 3.26
C GLY A 63 18.42 5.91 2.64
N ALA A 64 18.90 4.94 3.41
CA ALA A 64 19.00 3.55 2.95
C ALA A 64 17.61 2.91 2.81
N PRO A 65 17.40 2.05 1.80
CA PRO A 65 16.15 1.31 1.68
C PRO A 65 15.99 0.30 2.82
N PRO A 66 14.74 0.01 3.27
CA PRO A 66 14.49 -1.01 4.26
C PRO A 66 15.01 -2.38 3.82
N LYS A 67 15.56 -3.16 4.78
CA LYS A 67 16.02 -4.53 4.53
C LYS A 67 14.84 -5.45 4.26
N HIS A 68 13.76 -5.29 5.04
CA HIS A 68 12.54 -6.06 4.92
C HIS A 68 11.40 -5.21 4.37
N MET A 69 10.78 -5.69 3.31
CA MET A 69 9.62 -5.09 2.67
C MET A 69 8.62 -6.18 2.33
N LEU A 70 7.35 -5.88 2.47
CA LEU A 70 6.26 -6.73 2.01
C LEU A 70 5.87 -6.35 0.58
N THR A 71 5.33 -7.30 -0.17
CA THR A 71 4.88 -7.10 -1.56
C THR A 71 3.37 -6.94 -1.61
N GLY A 72 2.90 -5.74 -1.89
CA GLY A 72 1.47 -5.41 -1.95
C GLY A 72 0.86 -5.50 -3.36
N VAL A 73 1.58 -6.04 -4.32
CA VAL A 73 1.16 -6.23 -5.72
C VAL A 73 1.53 -7.64 -6.18
N PRO A 74 0.85 -8.19 -7.22
CA PRO A 74 1.23 -9.48 -7.78
C PRO A 74 2.69 -9.52 -8.25
N ALA A 75 3.32 -10.69 -8.16
CA ALA A 75 4.75 -10.87 -8.48
C ALA A 75 5.10 -10.48 -9.94
N HIS A 76 4.13 -10.50 -10.86
CA HIS A 76 4.34 -10.10 -12.26
C HIS A 76 4.36 -8.57 -12.48
N VAL A 77 4.05 -7.78 -11.46
CA VAL A 77 4.23 -6.31 -11.49
C VAL A 77 5.70 -6.02 -11.13
N ASP A 78 6.59 -6.48 -11.99
CA ASP A 78 8.04 -6.59 -11.75
C ASP A 78 8.88 -5.58 -12.55
N GLY A 79 8.25 -4.71 -13.33
CA GLY A 79 8.92 -3.71 -14.16
C GLY A 79 9.48 -4.23 -15.49
N ARG A 80 9.38 -5.53 -15.75
CA ARG A 80 10.00 -6.18 -16.93
C ARG A 80 9.64 -5.48 -18.23
N MET A 81 8.37 -5.18 -18.47
CA MET A 81 7.95 -4.53 -19.72
C MET A 81 8.44 -3.10 -19.86
N MET A 82 8.61 -2.36 -18.76
CA MET A 82 9.23 -1.04 -18.79
C MET A 82 10.71 -1.13 -19.19
N MET A 83 11.43 -2.12 -18.67
CA MET A 83 12.84 -2.36 -19.01
C MET A 83 13.01 -2.82 -20.46
N ILE A 84 12.10 -3.67 -20.97
CA ILE A 84 12.10 -4.08 -22.38
C ILE A 84 11.85 -2.86 -23.28
N ALA A 85 10.89 -2.02 -22.92
CA ALA A 85 10.62 -0.79 -23.66
C ALA A 85 11.84 0.17 -23.67
N GLU A 86 12.51 0.31 -22.53
CA GLU A 86 13.72 1.11 -22.41
C GLU A 86 14.85 0.57 -23.31
N ALA A 87 15.07 -0.74 -23.31
CA ALA A 87 16.03 -1.39 -24.21
C ALA A 87 15.66 -1.17 -25.69
N ALA A 88 14.37 -0.99 -26.00
CA ALA A 88 13.87 -0.62 -27.31
C ALA A 88 13.91 0.90 -27.61
N GLY A 89 14.54 1.69 -26.74
CA GLY A 89 14.75 3.13 -26.94
C GLY A 89 13.73 4.04 -26.25
N ALA A 90 12.77 3.49 -25.49
CA ALA A 90 11.84 4.27 -24.69
C ALA A 90 12.52 4.96 -23.51
N ARG A 91 12.00 6.11 -23.12
CA ARG A 91 12.51 6.88 -22.01
C ARG A 91 11.74 6.59 -20.71
N LEU A 92 12.46 6.16 -19.68
CA LEU A 92 11.95 6.03 -18.32
C LEU A 92 12.31 7.28 -17.50
N ILE A 93 11.31 7.86 -16.83
CA ILE A 93 11.48 9.06 -16.01
C ILE A 93 11.00 8.82 -14.57
N ASN A 94 11.49 9.68 -13.66
CA ASN A 94 11.08 9.68 -12.24
C ASN A 94 11.20 8.30 -11.57
N ARG A 95 12.27 7.55 -11.85
CA ARG A 95 12.45 6.17 -11.38
C ARG A 95 12.44 6.04 -9.86
N ASP A 96 12.85 7.08 -9.16
CA ASP A 96 12.88 7.16 -7.69
C ASP A 96 11.54 7.58 -7.07
N ARG A 97 10.53 7.84 -7.87
CA ARG A 97 9.20 8.22 -7.37
C ARG A 97 8.32 7.00 -7.17
N MET A 98 8.01 6.74 -5.91
CA MET A 98 7.23 5.60 -5.46
C MET A 98 6.23 6.04 -4.40
N TRP A 99 5.10 5.32 -4.31
CA TRP A 99 4.12 5.48 -3.26
C TRP A 99 3.91 4.15 -2.56
N HIS A 100 4.77 3.90 -1.59
CA HIS A 100 4.67 2.73 -0.73
C HIS A 100 3.96 3.08 0.57
N TYR A 101 3.49 2.06 1.27
CA TYR A 101 2.76 2.24 2.52
C TYR A 101 3.55 1.63 3.67
N VAL A 102 3.39 2.20 4.85
CA VAL A 102 4.04 1.73 6.08
C VAL A 102 3.08 1.01 7.02
N GLU A 103 1.82 0.80 6.60
CA GLU A 103 0.80 0.07 7.34
C GLU A 103 0.64 -1.37 6.82
N GLY A 104 1.73 -2.01 6.40
CA GLY A 104 1.72 -3.37 5.88
C GLY A 104 1.78 -4.43 6.97
N VAL A 105 1.02 -5.50 6.80
CA VAL A 105 1.07 -6.73 7.61
C VAL A 105 1.24 -7.95 6.72
N HIS A 106 1.90 -8.99 7.22
CA HIS A 106 2.06 -10.24 6.48
C HIS A 106 0.69 -10.89 6.23
N ASN A 107 0.45 -11.29 5.01
CA ASN A 107 -0.73 -12.08 4.71
C ASN A 107 -0.53 -13.52 5.20
N PHE A 108 -1.39 -13.97 6.11
CA PHE A 108 -1.37 -15.36 6.61
C PHE A 108 -1.76 -16.41 5.55
N ALA A 109 -2.33 -15.98 4.42
CA ALA A 109 -2.66 -16.81 3.25
C ALA A 109 -2.02 -16.19 2.00
N PRO A 110 -0.68 -16.23 1.87
CA PRO A 110 0.03 -15.56 0.78
C PRO A 110 -0.29 -16.18 -0.57
N ILE A 111 -0.44 -15.35 -1.60
CA ILE A 111 -0.65 -15.78 -3.01
C ILE A 111 0.50 -15.35 -3.93
N TRP A 112 1.54 -14.76 -3.38
CA TRP A 112 2.86 -14.51 -3.97
C TRP A 112 3.90 -14.36 -2.87
N PRO A 113 5.20 -14.44 -3.18
CA PRO A 113 6.26 -14.25 -2.18
C PRO A 113 6.16 -12.92 -1.46
N ASN A 114 6.38 -12.92 -0.14
CA ASN A 114 6.32 -11.73 0.74
C ASN A 114 4.99 -10.96 0.66
N HIS A 115 3.88 -11.67 0.39
CA HIS A 115 2.58 -11.04 0.24
C HIS A 115 2.19 -10.24 1.48
N GLY A 116 2.09 -8.93 1.32
CA GLY A 116 1.65 -7.98 2.34
C GLY A 116 0.27 -7.40 2.05
N ILE A 117 -0.49 -7.20 3.11
CA ILE A 117 -1.77 -6.50 3.07
C ILE A 117 -1.61 -5.17 3.79
N ARG A 118 -2.11 -4.09 3.20
CA ARG A 118 -2.15 -2.79 3.86
C ARG A 118 -3.37 -2.70 4.76
N ILE A 119 -3.18 -2.25 5.99
CA ILE A 119 -4.27 -1.76 6.83
C ILE A 119 -4.65 -0.35 6.35
N LEU A 120 -5.94 -0.11 6.17
CA LEU A 120 -6.52 1.21 5.93
C LEU A 120 -7.09 1.71 7.26
N PRO A 121 -6.29 2.39 8.10
CA PRO A 121 -6.70 2.73 9.44
C PRO A 121 -7.60 3.97 9.46
N GLY A 122 -8.41 4.08 10.52
CA GLY A 122 -8.95 5.37 10.96
C GLY A 122 -7.97 6.10 11.87
N PRO A 123 -8.34 7.27 12.39
CA PRO A 123 -7.39 8.16 13.06
C PRO A 123 -7.04 7.78 14.51
N SER A 124 -7.71 6.78 15.13
CA SER A 124 -7.68 6.61 16.59
C SER A 124 -6.53 5.74 17.11
N SER A 125 -5.90 4.91 16.27
CA SER A 125 -4.74 4.10 16.66
C SER A 125 -3.56 4.99 17.04
N LEU A 126 -2.88 4.70 18.16
CA LEU A 126 -1.60 5.33 18.45
C LEU A 126 -0.51 4.69 17.61
N TRP A 127 0.34 5.50 17.01
CA TRP A 127 1.44 5.05 16.18
C TRP A 127 2.78 5.28 16.86
N PHE A 128 3.55 4.22 17.00
CA PHE A 128 4.88 4.22 17.62
C PHE A 128 5.93 3.74 16.61
N ASP A 129 7.14 4.26 16.73
CA ASP A 129 8.30 3.69 16.08
C ASP A 129 8.70 2.33 16.70
N ALA A 130 9.74 1.70 16.16
CA ALA A 130 10.19 0.39 16.61
C ALA A 130 10.64 0.38 18.08
N ILE A 131 11.07 1.52 18.63
CA ILE A 131 11.58 1.64 20.01
C ILE A 131 10.57 2.26 20.98
N GLY A 132 9.31 2.39 20.56
CA GLY A 132 8.20 2.82 21.42
C GLY A 132 8.06 4.34 21.59
N HIS A 133 8.63 5.16 20.73
CA HIS A 133 8.32 6.57 20.70
C HIS A 133 7.09 6.81 19.82
N ARG A 134 6.12 7.56 20.31
CA ARG A 134 4.99 8.00 19.50
C ARG A 134 5.47 8.83 18.32
N LEU A 135 4.98 8.54 17.11
CA LEU A 135 5.31 9.34 15.95
C LEU A 135 4.91 10.80 16.19
N PRO A 136 5.78 11.77 15.81
CA PRO A 136 5.50 13.18 16.04
C PRO A 136 4.32 13.65 15.17
N CYS A 137 3.61 14.66 15.67
CA CYS A 137 2.59 15.36 14.89
C CYS A 137 3.23 15.98 13.62
N PRO A 138 2.58 15.87 12.44
CA PRO A 138 1.23 15.38 12.19
C PRO A 138 1.18 13.90 11.71
N LEU A 139 2.14 13.07 12.06
CA LEU A 139 2.29 11.70 11.57
C LEU A 139 1.37 10.72 12.33
N TYR A 140 0.06 10.89 12.22
CA TYR A 140 -0.93 9.96 12.75
C TYR A 140 -1.60 9.16 11.62
N PRO A 141 -2.29 8.03 11.91
CA PRO A 141 -2.85 7.16 10.90
C PRO A 141 -3.75 7.89 9.90
N GLY A 142 -3.51 7.62 8.60
CA GLY A 142 -4.31 8.16 7.51
C GLY A 142 -3.99 9.61 7.11
N ASN A 143 -2.95 10.23 7.68
CA ASN A 143 -2.59 11.62 7.34
C ASN A 143 -1.48 11.72 6.28
N ASP A 144 -0.22 11.78 6.63
CA ASP A 144 0.91 11.98 5.70
C ASP A 144 1.70 10.68 5.51
N THR A 145 1.28 9.83 4.60
CA THR A 145 1.91 8.53 4.32
C THR A 145 3.40 8.66 3.97
N LEU A 146 3.79 9.69 3.22
CA LEU A 146 5.17 9.86 2.83
C LEU A 146 6.04 10.39 3.98
N GLY A 147 5.51 11.28 4.79
CA GLY A 147 6.18 11.75 6.02
C GLY A 147 6.35 10.61 7.03
N GLN A 148 5.35 9.74 7.17
CA GLN A 148 5.41 8.54 7.99
C GLN A 148 6.51 7.59 7.49
N LEU A 149 6.56 7.32 6.18
CA LEU A 149 7.61 6.51 5.55
C LEU A 149 9.01 7.09 5.83
N GLU A 150 9.18 8.39 5.60
CA GLU A 150 10.43 9.09 5.83
C GLU A 150 10.89 8.99 7.30
N HIS A 151 9.97 9.19 8.23
CA HIS A 151 10.26 9.11 9.67
C HIS A 151 10.67 7.69 10.08
N ILE A 152 9.90 6.66 9.66
CA ILE A 152 10.16 5.26 10.02
C ILE A 152 11.49 4.79 9.42
N VAL A 153 11.74 5.05 8.14
CA VAL A 153 12.99 4.62 7.49
C VAL A 153 14.21 5.29 8.13
N ARG A 154 14.11 6.59 8.49
CA ARG A 154 15.20 7.31 9.16
C ARG A 154 15.45 6.85 10.61
N SER A 155 14.51 6.15 11.23
CA SER A 155 14.72 5.57 12.56
C SER A 155 15.76 4.43 12.55
N GLY A 156 16.10 3.90 11.38
CA GLY A 156 17.00 2.77 11.21
C GLY A 156 16.35 1.41 11.37
N TYR A 157 15.03 1.37 11.57
CA TYR A 157 14.23 0.16 11.69
C TYR A 157 13.29 -0.01 10.50
N ASP A 158 12.92 -1.26 10.21
CA ASP A 158 12.06 -1.63 9.06
C ASP A 158 10.59 -1.78 9.45
N TYR A 159 10.22 -1.46 10.69
CA TYR A 159 8.88 -1.63 11.23
C TYR A 159 8.49 -0.55 12.24
N SER A 160 7.21 -0.49 12.51
CA SER A 160 6.60 0.39 13.50
C SER A 160 5.42 -0.32 14.16
N TRP A 161 4.72 0.34 15.10
CA TRP A 161 3.65 -0.29 15.86
C TRP A 161 2.39 0.57 15.91
N PHE A 162 1.24 -0.04 15.64
CA PHE A 162 -0.01 0.48 16.16
C PHE A 162 -0.29 -0.09 17.54
N VAL A 163 -0.79 0.75 18.47
CA VAL A 163 -1.36 0.34 19.74
C VAL A 163 -2.78 0.87 19.82
N LEU A 164 -3.73 -0.02 20.08
CA LEU A 164 -5.15 0.28 19.98
C LEU A 164 -6.00 -0.73 20.76
N THR A 165 -7.33 -0.53 20.75
CA THR A 165 -8.30 -1.42 21.41
C THR A 165 -9.11 -2.20 20.37
N GLN A 166 -9.80 -3.26 20.80
CA GLN A 166 -10.76 -3.98 19.95
C GLN A 166 -11.86 -3.06 19.38
N SER A 167 -12.29 -2.06 20.14
CA SER A 167 -13.28 -1.08 19.68
C SER A 167 -12.78 -0.25 18.49
N ILE A 168 -11.48 0.09 18.45
CA ILE A 168 -10.86 0.77 17.32
C ILE A 168 -10.75 -0.18 16.13
N VAL A 169 -10.23 -1.40 16.32
CA VAL A 169 -10.14 -2.41 15.24
C VAL A 169 -11.50 -2.61 14.57
N ARG A 170 -12.53 -2.77 15.37
CA ARG A 170 -13.90 -3.01 14.88
C ARG A 170 -14.39 -1.94 13.92
N LYS A 171 -14.10 -0.68 14.22
CA LYS A 171 -14.64 0.46 13.46
C LYS A 171 -13.69 0.97 12.38
N GLU A 172 -12.39 0.97 12.67
CA GLU A 172 -11.44 1.72 11.88
C GLU A 172 -10.58 0.86 10.97
N PHE A 173 -10.48 -0.45 11.21
CA PHE A 173 -9.69 -1.30 10.34
C PHE A 173 -10.49 -1.73 9.11
N ALA A 174 -9.90 -1.45 7.95
CA ALA A 174 -10.22 -2.10 6.69
C ALA A 174 -8.90 -2.58 6.08
N LEU A 175 -8.96 -3.60 5.26
CA LEU A 175 -7.79 -4.19 4.63
C LEU A 175 -7.80 -3.89 3.14
N SER A 176 -6.63 -3.67 2.55
CA SER A 176 -6.53 -3.48 1.09
C SER A 176 -6.72 -4.81 0.36
N GLY A 177 -7.31 -4.75 -0.81
CA GLY A 177 -7.58 -5.92 -1.64
C GLY A 177 -9.07 -6.31 -1.66
N SER A 178 -9.52 -6.82 -2.78
CA SER A 178 -10.92 -7.20 -2.99
C SER A 178 -11.32 -8.42 -2.17
N GLU A 179 -10.40 -9.37 -2.03
CA GLU A 179 -10.60 -10.60 -1.26
C GLU A 179 -10.77 -10.31 0.24
N GLN A 180 -10.25 -9.20 0.72
CA GLN A 180 -10.28 -8.81 2.13
C GLN A 180 -11.53 -8.00 2.50
N ASN A 181 -12.34 -7.62 1.54
CA ASN A 181 -13.54 -6.80 1.76
C ASN A 181 -14.75 -7.37 1.00
N PRO A 182 -15.18 -8.60 1.28
CA PRO A 182 -16.25 -9.25 0.54
C PRO A 182 -17.60 -8.54 0.68
N ASP A 183 -17.81 -7.79 1.77
CA ASP A 183 -18.98 -6.93 1.97
C ASP A 183 -19.09 -5.83 0.90
N LEU A 184 -17.98 -5.18 0.56
CA LEU A 184 -17.93 -4.11 -0.42
C LEU A 184 -17.89 -4.65 -1.85
N THR A 185 -17.05 -5.66 -2.11
CA THR A 185 -16.85 -6.23 -3.44
C THR A 185 -18.01 -7.09 -3.91
N ALA A 186 -18.65 -7.84 -3.01
CA ALA A 186 -19.84 -8.63 -3.31
C ALA A 186 -21.14 -7.81 -3.16
N LYS A 187 -21.07 -6.53 -2.83
CA LYS A 187 -22.23 -5.64 -2.63
C LYS A 187 -23.27 -6.19 -1.63
N SER A 188 -22.80 -6.87 -0.58
CA SER A 188 -23.65 -7.53 0.40
C SER A 188 -24.15 -6.56 1.46
N TRP A 189 -25.42 -6.17 1.36
CA TRP A 189 -26.12 -5.33 2.34
C TRP A 189 -26.05 -5.88 3.77
N ARG A 190 -26.16 -7.19 3.94
CA ARG A 190 -26.10 -7.82 5.27
C ARG A 190 -24.72 -7.67 5.89
N MET A 191 -23.65 -7.84 5.11
CA MET A 191 -22.29 -7.68 5.60
C MET A 191 -21.97 -6.21 5.90
N THR A 192 -22.44 -5.27 5.07
CA THR A 192 -22.30 -3.84 5.30
C THR A 192 -23.02 -3.41 6.58
N ALA A 193 -24.25 -3.89 6.81
CA ALA A 193 -24.98 -3.64 8.06
C ALA A 193 -24.24 -4.22 9.27
N ARG A 194 -23.67 -5.44 9.17
CA ARG A 194 -22.83 -6.02 10.23
C ARG A 194 -21.60 -5.17 10.53
N ARG A 195 -20.95 -4.58 9.52
CA ARG A 195 -19.84 -3.65 9.71
C ARG A 195 -20.28 -2.41 10.48
N ALA A 196 -21.46 -1.85 10.18
CA ALA A 196 -21.96 -0.64 10.80
C ALA A 196 -22.37 -0.83 12.29
N ILE A 197 -23.12 -1.90 12.59
CA ILE A 197 -23.75 -2.11 13.91
C ILE A 197 -23.24 -3.35 14.67
N GLY A 198 -22.40 -4.19 14.04
CA GLY A 198 -21.88 -5.41 14.64
C GLY A 198 -20.99 -5.14 15.85
N LYS A 199 -20.88 -6.14 16.74
CA LYS A 199 -19.99 -6.09 17.93
C LYS A 199 -18.53 -6.49 17.64
N ARG A 200 -18.26 -7.13 16.51
CA ARG A 200 -16.94 -7.58 16.06
C ARG A 200 -16.49 -6.81 14.83
N ALA A 201 -15.20 -6.81 14.57
CA ALA A 201 -14.65 -6.34 13.29
C ALA A 201 -15.17 -7.19 12.12
N PRO A 202 -15.05 -6.73 10.88
CA PRO A 202 -15.31 -7.57 9.71
C PRO A 202 -14.51 -8.88 9.78
N GLU A 203 -15.09 -9.95 9.28
CA GLU A 203 -14.49 -11.29 9.36
C GLU A 203 -13.03 -11.35 8.85
N PRO A 204 -12.66 -10.73 7.71
CA PRO A 204 -11.26 -10.71 7.28
C PRO A 204 -10.32 -10.06 8.30
N VAL A 205 -10.74 -8.98 8.95
CA VAL A 205 -9.94 -8.30 9.99
C VAL A 205 -9.78 -9.19 11.23
N GLU A 206 -10.86 -9.85 11.68
CA GLU A 206 -10.78 -10.82 12.78
C GLU A 206 -9.88 -12.00 12.42
N ALA A 207 -9.89 -12.47 11.17
CA ALA A 207 -9.02 -13.52 10.69
C ALA A 207 -7.53 -13.12 10.72
N PHE A 208 -7.21 -11.90 10.31
CA PHE A 208 -5.85 -11.35 10.43
C PHE A 208 -5.42 -11.21 11.89
N LYS A 209 -6.30 -10.73 12.77
CA LYS A 209 -6.02 -10.65 14.21
C LYS A 209 -5.75 -12.02 14.84
N ALA A 210 -6.47 -13.06 14.41
CA ALA A 210 -6.37 -14.40 14.98
C ALA A 210 -5.21 -15.22 14.41
N ARG A 211 -4.86 -15.05 13.14
CA ARG A 211 -3.90 -15.87 12.39
C ARG A 211 -2.68 -15.11 11.88
N GLY A 212 -2.74 -13.79 11.86
CA GLY A 212 -1.63 -12.95 11.40
C GLY A 212 -0.51 -12.91 12.41
N ILE A 213 0.73 -13.06 11.95
CA ILE A 213 1.93 -13.08 12.80
C ILE A 213 2.29 -11.71 13.38
N ASP A 214 1.67 -10.63 12.90
CA ASP A 214 1.99 -9.26 13.27
C ASP A 214 1.09 -8.73 14.40
N PHE A 215 0.15 -9.51 14.91
CA PHE A 215 -0.81 -9.09 15.92
C PHE A 215 -0.48 -9.66 17.29
N VAL A 216 -0.39 -8.78 18.29
CA VAL A 216 -0.27 -9.11 19.71
C VAL A 216 -1.55 -8.67 20.40
N VAL A 217 -2.30 -9.58 21.00
CA VAL A 217 -3.58 -9.30 21.70
C VAL A 217 -3.43 -9.69 23.15
N ARG A 218 -3.62 -8.73 24.08
CA ARG A 218 -3.46 -8.93 25.53
C ARG A 218 -4.49 -8.11 26.32
N GLU A 219 -4.78 -8.55 27.54
CA GLU A 219 -5.75 -7.89 28.39
C GLU A 219 -5.17 -6.68 29.15
N ASN A 220 -3.85 -6.63 29.32
CA ASN A 220 -3.16 -5.55 30.03
C ASN A 220 -1.92 -5.08 29.27
N LEU A 221 -1.38 -3.93 29.68
CA LEU A 221 -0.28 -3.27 28.99
C LEU A 221 1.07 -3.97 29.19
N ASP A 222 1.31 -4.55 30.37
CA ASP A 222 2.56 -5.27 30.68
C ASP A 222 2.74 -6.49 29.76
N ASP A 223 1.69 -7.30 29.63
CA ASP A 223 1.69 -8.45 28.74
C ASP A 223 1.76 -8.03 27.27
N LEU A 224 1.14 -6.87 26.92
CA LEU A 224 1.23 -6.34 25.57
C LEU A 224 2.68 -5.98 25.21
N VAL A 225 3.39 -5.26 26.07
CA VAL A 225 4.79 -4.88 25.87
C VAL A 225 5.68 -6.13 25.80
N THR A 226 5.46 -7.09 26.68
CA THR A 226 6.16 -8.39 26.64
C THR A 226 5.95 -9.09 25.29
N GLY A 227 4.71 -9.11 24.78
CA GLY A 227 4.39 -9.69 23.49
C GLY A 227 5.00 -8.91 22.31
N MET A 228 5.04 -7.58 22.35
CA MET A 228 5.68 -6.73 21.33
C MET A 228 7.19 -7.01 21.26
N ASN A 229 7.87 -7.03 22.39
CA ASN A 229 9.30 -7.32 22.50
C ASN A 229 9.61 -8.76 22.03
N ALA A 230 8.79 -9.74 22.39
CA ALA A 230 8.95 -11.11 21.92
C ALA A 230 8.77 -11.20 20.40
N LEU A 231 7.82 -10.46 19.82
CA LEU A 231 7.58 -10.48 18.37
C LEU A 231 8.68 -9.79 17.57
N SER A 232 9.31 -8.75 18.12
CA SER A 232 10.48 -8.10 17.47
C SER A 232 11.77 -8.89 17.65
N GLY A 233 11.84 -9.76 18.64
CA GLY A 233 13.08 -10.48 19.01
C GLY A 233 14.05 -9.64 19.84
N GLU A 234 13.69 -8.41 20.19
CA GLU A 234 14.51 -7.45 20.93
C GLU A 234 13.67 -6.72 21.99
N ALA A 235 14.25 -6.44 23.15
CA ALA A 235 13.58 -5.73 24.24
C ALA A 235 13.66 -4.21 24.06
N LEU A 236 13.10 -3.69 22.96
CA LEU A 236 13.18 -2.28 22.58
C LEU A 236 12.08 -1.40 23.20
N ILE A 237 10.93 -2.00 23.49
CA ILE A 237 9.77 -1.26 24.00
C ILE A 237 9.84 -1.18 25.52
N ASP A 238 9.98 0.04 26.04
CA ASP A 238 9.90 0.35 27.46
C ASP A 238 8.45 0.57 27.90
N LEU A 239 8.01 -0.18 28.92
CA LEU A 239 6.65 -0.13 29.44
C LEU A 239 6.27 1.27 29.98
N GLY A 240 7.18 1.90 30.72
CA GLY A 240 6.91 3.22 31.33
C GLY A 240 6.70 4.30 30.27
N ARG A 241 7.55 4.32 29.26
CA ARG A 241 7.46 5.25 28.13
C ARG A 241 6.17 5.04 27.33
N LEU A 242 5.85 3.79 27.00
CA LEU A 242 4.63 3.47 26.23
C LEU A 242 3.39 3.89 27.02
N LYS A 243 3.34 3.56 28.31
CA LYS A 243 2.25 3.94 29.23
C LYS A 243 2.09 5.45 29.30
N GLN A 244 3.19 6.19 29.51
CA GLN A 244 3.17 7.66 29.57
C GLN A 244 2.60 8.29 28.30
N ALA A 245 2.98 7.78 27.11
CA ALA A 245 2.46 8.26 25.82
C ALA A 245 0.96 7.98 25.66
N ILE A 246 0.50 6.79 26.07
CA ILE A 246 -0.93 6.43 26.04
C ILE A 246 -1.73 7.33 26.98
N GLU A 247 -1.28 7.51 28.23
CA GLU A 247 -1.94 8.34 29.22
C GLU A 247 -1.97 9.82 28.81
N ALA A 248 -0.90 10.32 28.18
CA ALA A 248 -0.88 11.68 27.63
C ALA A 248 -1.95 11.87 26.55
N ARG A 249 -2.06 10.93 25.61
CA ARG A 249 -3.12 10.94 24.59
C ARG A 249 -4.51 10.87 25.23
N ASP A 250 -4.69 10.03 26.23
CA ASP A 250 -6.00 9.84 26.88
C ASP A 250 -6.43 11.10 27.67
N ARG A 251 -5.48 11.86 28.22
CA ARG A 251 -5.76 13.18 28.84
C ARG A 251 -6.18 14.20 27.78
N GLU A 252 -5.46 14.28 26.66
CA GLU A 252 -5.79 15.19 25.55
C GLU A 252 -7.15 14.87 24.95
N LEU A 253 -7.52 13.60 24.84
CA LEU A 253 -8.83 13.19 24.31
C LEU A 253 -10.00 13.75 25.12
N ALA A 254 -9.83 13.91 26.42
CA ALA A 254 -10.84 14.47 27.33
C ALA A 254 -10.82 16.01 27.35
N ASN A 255 -9.82 16.65 26.78
CA ASN A 255 -9.64 18.08 26.78
C ASN A 255 -10.35 18.74 25.58
N PRO A 256 -11.39 19.56 25.77
CA PRO A 256 -12.09 20.23 24.67
C PRO A 256 -11.21 21.27 23.95
N PHE A 257 -10.10 21.68 24.54
CA PHE A 257 -9.12 22.61 23.99
C PHE A 257 -7.85 21.91 23.45
N ALA A 258 -7.91 20.58 23.26
CA ALA A 258 -6.79 19.81 22.74
C ALA A 258 -6.24 20.41 21.43
N LYS A 259 -4.92 20.48 21.34
CA LYS A 259 -4.19 20.97 20.17
C LYS A 259 -3.41 19.85 19.46
N ASP A 260 -3.43 18.64 20.02
CA ASP A 260 -2.86 17.47 19.33
C ASP A 260 -3.64 17.22 18.04
N ALA A 261 -2.93 17.24 16.89
CA ALA A 261 -3.57 17.15 15.57
C ALA A 261 -4.32 15.83 15.38
N GLN A 262 -3.84 14.72 15.96
CA GLN A 262 -4.57 13.45 15.92
C GLN A 262 -5.90 13.55 16.68
N ILE A 263 -5.89 14.15 17.85
CA ILE A 263 -7.11 14.33 18.66
C ILE A 263 -8.11 15.23 17.95
N VAL A 264 -7.64 16.34 17.36
CA VAL A 264 -8.47 17.21 16.52
C VAL A 264 -9.04 16.43 15.33
N GLY A 265 -8.23 15.61 14.68
CA GLY A 265 -8.65 14.74 13.57
C GLY A 265 -9.74 13.74 14.00
N ILE A 266 -9.60 13.09 15.16
CA ILE A 266 -10.61 12.19 15.73
C ILE A 266 -11.93 12.93 15.97
N HIS A 267 -11.88 14.10 16.62
CA HIS A 267 -13.10 14.89 16.88
C HIS A 267 -13.77 15.37 15.58
N ASN A 268 -12.99 15.79 14.59
CA ASN A 268 -13.54 16.21 13.30
C ASN A 268 -14.19 15.05 12.55
N ALA A 269 -13.58 13.86 12.55
CA ALA A 269 -14.17 12.66 11.96
C ALA A 269 -15.52 12.28 12.60
N GLN A 270 -15.71 12.54 13.90
CA GLN A 270 -17.00 12.33 14.58
C GLN A 270 -18.09 13.31 14.13
N ARG A 271 -17.74 14.45 13.54
CA ARG A 271 -18.74 15.44 13.02
C ARG A 271 -19.28 15.04 11.65
N TYR A 272 -18.51 14.31 10.84
CA TYR A 272 -18.97 13.81 9.55
C TYR A 272 -19.74 12.50 9.74
N LEU A 273 -21.00 12.49 9.31
CA LEU A 273 -21.93 11.38 9.55
C LEU A 273 -21.41 10.04 9.02
N GLY A 274 -20.81 10.03 7.81
CA GLY A 274 -20.27 8.83 7.19
C GLY A 274 -19.14 8.22 8.00
N ASP A 275 -18.17 9.02 8.42
CA ASP A 275 -17.04 8.56 9.24
C ASP A 275 -17.50 8.11 10.62
N ARG A 276 -18.37 8.88 11.27
CA ARG A 276 -18.94 8.52 12.57
C ARG A 276 -19.66 7.17 12.56
N LEU A 277 -20.38 6.86 11.50
CA LEU A 277 -21.13 5.61 11.39
C LEU A 277 -20.27 4.42 10.98
N LEU A 278 -19.31 4.61 10.07
CA LEU A 278 -18.66 3.49 9.37
C LEU A 278 -17.15 3.40 9.60
N ARG A 279 -16.46 4.50 9.92
CA ARG A 279 -15.00 4.58 9.82
C ARG A 279 -14.26 5.11 11.04
N THR A 280 -14.96 5.60 12.08
CA THR A 280 -14.30 6.15 13.26
C THR A 280 -14.94 5.61 14.53
N ALA A 281 -14.12 5.12 15.44
CA ALA A 281 -14.56 4.67 16.76
C ALA A 281 -14.98 5.88 17.61
N ARG A 282 -15.94 5.67 18.51
CA ARG A 282 -16.21 6.69 19.54
C ARG A 282 -14.94 6.94 20.34
N PRO A 283 -14.57 8.20 20.57
CA PRO A 283 -13.40 8.54 21.37
C PRO A 283 -13.45 7.87 22.75
N HIS A 284 -12.40 7.19 23.13
CA HIS A 284 -12.28 6.50 24.42
C HIS A 284 -10.81 6.36 24.84
N ARG A 285 -10.58 6.11 26.10
CA ARG A 285 -9.25 5.83 26.64
C ARG A 285 -8.75 4.46 26.16
N ILE A 286 -7.50 4.39 25.76
CA ILE A 286 -6.89 3.13 25.29
C ILE A 286 -6.83 2.10 26.44
N LEU A 287 -6.51 2.56 27.66
CA LEU A 287 -6.40 1.66 28.83
C LEU A 287 -7.74 1.37 29.52
N ASP A 288 -8.87 1.72 28.92
CA ASP A 288 -10.19 1.40 29.46
C ASP A 288 -10.62 -0.02 29.03
N PRO A 289 -10.71 -0.99 29.97
CA PRO A 289 -10.97 -2.39 29.64
C PRO A 289 -12.36 -2.62 29.02
N ARG A 290 -13.29 -1.66 29.15
CA ARG A 290 -14.61 -1.73 28.51
C ARG A 290 -14.56 -1.72 26.99
N HIS A 291 -13.43 -1.34 26.40
CA HIS A 291 -13.21 -1.28 24.96
C HIS A 291 -12.53 -2.54 24.40
N GLY A 292 -12.45 -3.60 25.20
CA GLY A 292 -11.90 -4.90 24.86
C GLY A 292 -10.38 -4.98 25.06
N PRO A 293 -9.74 -6.07 24.64
CA PRO A 293 -8.31 -6.25 24.82
C PRO A 293 -7.51 -5.17 24.11
N LEU A 294 -6.29 -4.95 24.61
CA LEU A 294 -5.27 -4.15 23.97
C LEU A 294 -4.68 -4.95 22.80
N ILE A 295 -4.40 -4.26 21.73
CA ILE A 295 -3.86 -4.85 20.52
C ILE A 295 -2.66 -4.02 20.08
N ALA A 296 -1.52 -4.69 19.87
CA ALA A 296 -0.41 -4.11 19.15
C ALA A 296 -0.32 -4.79 17.77
N VAL A 297 -0.04 -4.00 16.73
CA VAL A 297 0.16 -4.50 15.38
C VAL A 297 1.51 -4.04 14.88
N ARG A 298 2.41 -4.99 14.57
CA ARG A 298 3.67 -4.69 13.91
C ARG A 298 3.41 -4.35 12.45
N LEU A 299 3.84 -3.19 12.04
CA LEU A 299 3.63 -2.65 10.70
C LEU A 299 4.95 -2.63 9.95
N SER A 300 4.94 -3.11 8.73
CA SER A 300 6.08 -3.12 7.82
C SER A 300 5.81 -2.29 6.59
N LEU A 301 6.87 -1.85 5.91
CA LEU A 301 6.71 -1.24 4.59
C LEU A 301 6.15 -2.27 3.61
N VAL A 302 5.11 -1.91 2.90
CA VAL A 302 4.53 -2.70 1.81
C VAL A 302 4.69 -1.94 0.49
N THR A 303 5.40 -2.57 -0.45
CA THR A 303 5.59 -1.99 -1.78
C THR A 303 4.28 -1.98 -2.54
N ARG A 304 3.98 -0.89 -3.24
CA ARG A 304 2.71 -0.78 -3.92
C ARG A 304 2.82 -0.11 -5.29
N LYS A 305 2.96 1.19 -5.32
CA LYS A 305 2.80 1.97 -6.54
C LYS A 305 4.10 2.61 -6.97
N THR A 306 4.32 2.53 -8.27
CA THR A 306 5.36 3.26 -8.98
C THR A 306 4.73 4.54 -9.53
N LEU A 307 5.34 5.68 -9.26
CA LEU A 307 4.90 6.98 -9.78
C LEU A 307 5.71 7.43 -10.99
N GLY A 308 6.94 6.92 -11.13
CA GLY A 308 7.71 7.01 -12.35
C GLY A 308 7.26 5.99 -13.39
N GLY A 309 7.75 6.08 -14.61
CA GLY A 309 7.42 5.15 -15.68
C GLY A 309 7.89 5.61 -17.06
N LEU A 310 7.32 5.02 -18.08
CA LEU A 310 7.55 5.42 -19.48
C LEU A 310 7.02 6.84 -19.70
N GLU A 311 7.87 7.74 -20.19
CA GLU A 311 7.44 9.09 -20.54
C GLU A 311 6.53 9.03 -21.77
N THR A 312 5.37 9.68 -21.69
CA THR A 312 4.41 9.75 -22.80
C THR A 312 4.07 11.19 -23.12
N ASP A 313 3.64 11.42 -24.36
CA ASP A 313 2.94 12.64 -24.71
C ASP A 313 1.44 12.58 -24.32
N LEU A 314 0.68 13.61 -24.71
CA LEU A 314 -0.75 13.70 -24.38
C LEU A 314 -1.63 12.68 -25.13
N ASP A 315 -1.10 12.07 -26.19
CA ASP A 315 -1.73 10.99 -26.94
C ASP A 315 -1.29 9.60 -26.45
N ALA A 316 -0.63 9.54 -25.28
CA ALA A 316 -0.09 8.31 -24.67
C ALA A 316 0.99 7.62 -25.53
N ARG A 317 1.56 8.27 -26.55
CA ARG A 317 2.70 7.75 -27.32
C ARG A 317 3.94 7.80 -26.43
N VAL A 318 4.67 6.68 -26.36
CA VAL A 318 5.91 6.59 -25.58
C VAL A 318 7.00 7.40 -26.26
N LEU A 319 7.71 8.22 -25.49
CA LEU A 319 8.80 9.05 -25.98
C LEU A 319 10.14 8.34 -25.85
N GLY A 320 10.97 8.50 -26.85
CA GLY A 320 12.37 8.04 -26.87
C GLY A 320 13.33 9.07 -26.23
N SER A 321 14.63 8.77 -26.25
CA SER A 321 15.70 9.60 -25.67
C SER A 321 15.70 11.04 -26.18
N GLY A 322 15.35 11.26 -27.45
CA GLY A 322 15.20 12.57 -28.09
C GLY A 322 13.85 13.26 -27.87
N ARG A 323 12.97 12.69 -27.03
CA ARG A 323 11.59 13.15 -26.81
C ARG A 323 10.68 13.09 -28.04
N ALA A 324 11.12 12.44 -29.10
CA ALA A 324 10.24 12.05 -30.20
C ALA A 324 9.47 10.78 -29.86
N PRO A 325 8.24 10.62 -30.32
CA PRO A 325 7.50 9.38 -30.11
C PRO A 325 8.22 8.18 -30.73
N VAL A 326 8.25 7.06 -30.01
CA VAL A 326 8.68 5.76 -30.54
C VAL A 326 7.51 5.21 -31.37
N PRO A 327 7.65 5.07 -32.69
CA PRO A 327 6.54 4.67 -33.55
C PRO A 327 5.97 3.31 -33.16
N GLY A 328 4.65 3.18 -33.12
CA GLY A 328 3.93 1.97 -32.76
C GLY A 328 3.89 1.66 -31.24
N LEU A 329 4.51 2.48 -30.36
CA LEU A 329 4.58 2.22 -28.92
C LEU A 329 3.77 3.24 -28.11
N TYR A 330 2.88 2.72 -27.26
CA TYR A 330 2.03 3.48 -26.34
C TYR A 330 2.15 2.94 -24.92
N ALA A 331 1.82 3.74 -23.93
CA ALA A 331 1.75 3.28 -22.55
C ALA A 331 0.58 3.91 -21.81
N ALA A 332 0.02 3.16 -20.86
CA ALA A 332 -1.10 3.60 -20.03
C ALA A 332 -1.01 3.06 -18.61
N GLY A 333 -1.72 3.71 -17.69
CA GLY A 333 -1.78 3.33 -16.30
C GLY A 333 -0.45 3.54 -15.58
N GLU A 334 -0.14 2.68 -14.61
CA GLU A 334 1.06 2.79 -13.79
C GLU A 334 2.36 2.67 -14.61
N ALA A 335 2.35 1.90 -15.70
CA ALA A 335 3.50 1.78 -16.60
C ALA A 335 3.88 3.11 -17.27
N ALA A 336 2.91 4.01 -17.47
CA ALA A 336 3.14 5.35 -18.01
C ALA A 336 3.50 6.39 -16.91
N GLY A 337 3.92 5.94 -15.74
CA GLY A 337 4.27 6.84 -14.65
C GLY A 337 3.07 7.60 -14.10
N PHE A 338 1.96 6.94 -13.91
CA PHE A 338 0.75 7.55 -13.37
C PHE A 338 1.03 8.26 -12.05
N GLY A 339 0.63 9.52 -11.95
CA GLY A 339 0.89 10.36 -10.80
C GLY A 339 2.37 10.69 -10.59
N GLY A 340 3.23 10.35 -11.53
CA GLY A 340 4.70 10.43 -11.46
C GLY A 340 5.30 11.81 -11.29
N GLY A 341 4.64 12.67 -10.66
CA GLY A 341 5.06 14.02 -10.41
C GLY A 341 4.08 15.03 -10.94
N GLY A 342 3.00 14.55 -11.52
CA GLY A 342 1.90 15.38 -11.95
C GLY A 342 1.13 15.95 -10.75
N MET A 343 -0.17 16.05 -10.90
CA MET A 343 -1.07 16.64 -9.90
C MET A 343 -1.03 15.99 -8.50
N HIS A 344 -0.51 14.78 -8.40
CA HIS A 344 -0.47 14.05 -7.13
C HIS A 344 0.72 14.42 -6.26
N GLY A 345 1.85 14.84 -6.84
CA GLY A 345 3.05 15.16 -6.07
C GLY A 345 3.46 14.07 -5.07
N TYR A 346 4.44 14.36 -4.23
CA TYR A 346 4.95 13.39 -3.26
C TYR A 346 4.07 13.20 -2.01
N ARG A 347 3.32 14.22 -1.62
CA ARG A 347 2.50 14.22 -0.40
C ARG A 347 1.00 14.33 -0.68
N SER A 348 0.60 14.06 -1.91
CA SER A 348 -0.80 14.13 -2.29
C SER A 348 -1.57 12.93 -1.71
N LEU A 349 -2.83 13.18 -1.42
CA LEU A 349 -3.76 12.12 -0.99
C LEU A 349 -3.93 11.09 -2.11
N GLU A 350 -3.97 9.84 -1.73
CA GLU A 350 -4.31 8.73 -2.61
C GLU A 350 -5.81 8.77 -2.97
N GLY A 351 -6.18 8.13 -4.05
CA GLY A 351 -7.58 7.92 -4.41
C GLY A 351 -7.88 8.06 -5.90
N THR A 352 -6.93 8.48 -6.70
CA THR A 352 -7.12 8.79 -8.12
C THR A 352 -6.45 7.81 -9.07
N PHE A 353 -5.78 6.77 -8.57
CA PHE A 353 -5.07 5.79 -9.38
C PHE A 353 -5.97 5.08 -10.40
N LEU A 354 -7.11 4.57 -9.96
CA LEU A 354 -8.04 3.89 -10.87
C LEU A 354 -8.56 4.85 -11.95
N GLY A 355 -8.96 6.04 -11.57
CA GLY A 355 -9.40 7.07 -12.51
C GLY A 355 -8.32 7.43 -13.53
N GLY A 356 -7.07 7.59 -13.09
CA GLY A 356 -5.94 7.87 -13.96
C GLY A 356 -5.62 6.71 -14.92
N CYS A 357 -5.68 5.46 -14.43
CA CYS A 357 -5.50 4.29 -15.29
C CYS A 357 -6.60 4.21 -16.37
N LEU A 358 -7.86 4.43 -16.00
CA LEU A 358 -8.98 4.45 -16.95
C LEU A 358 -8.85 5.58 -17.96
N PHE A 359 -8.47 6.77 -17.48
CA PHE A 359 -8.29 7.94 -18.35
C PHE A 359 -7.16 7.72 -19.36
N SER A 360 -5.96 7.35 -18.90
CA SER A 360 -4.80 7.12 -19.78
C SER A 360 -5.02 5.94 -20.72
N GLY A 361 -5.67 4.87 -20.28
CA GLY A 361 -6.07 3.76 -21.14
C GLY A 361 -7.04 4.18 -22.24
N ARG A 362 -8.03 5.04 -21.93
CA ARG A 362 -8.94 5.62 -22.93
C ARG A 362 -8.20 6.51 -23.93
N VAL A 363 -7.25 7.33 -23.47
CA VAL A 363 -6.44 8.18 -24.35
C VAL A 363 -5.63 7.32 -25.30
N ALA A 364 -4.88 6.33 -24.77
CA ALA A 364 -4.08 5.42 -25.57
C ALA A 364 -4.92 4.68 -26.64
N GLY A 365 -6.07 4.12 -26.22
CA GLY A 365 -6.96 3.41 -27.15
C GLY A 365 -7.49 4.30 -28.29
N ARG A 366 -7.84 5.56 -28.00
CA ARG A 366 -8.28 6.51 -29.03
C ARG A 366 -7.15 6.91 -29.96
N ALA A 367 -5.97 7.18 -29.41
CA ALA A 367 -4.80 7.57 -30.22
C ALA A 367 -4.37 6.44 -31.15
N VAL A 368 -4.35 5.19 -30.66
CA VAL A 368 -4.09 4.00 -31.49
C VAL A 368 -5.13 3.88 -32.58
N ALA A 369 -6.41 3.95 -32.27
CA ALA A 369 -7.47 3.85 -33.27
C ALA A 369 -7.32 4.88 -34.41
N ALA A 370 -7.00 6.14 -34.03
CA ALA A 370 -6.78 7.20 -35.01
C ALA A 370 -5.49 7.03 -35.85
N ALA A 371 -4.50 6.31 -35.33
CA ALA A 371 -3.22 6.10 -36.03
C ALA A 371 -3.22 4.92 -36.99
N ILE A 372 -4.17 3.96 -36.84
CA ILE A 372 -4.25 2.75 -37.67
C ILE A 372 -5.39 2.78 -38.71
N THR A 373 -6.23 3.82 -38.69
CA THR A 373 -7.24 4.12 -39.71
C THR A 373 -6.65 5.00 -40.81
#